data_69bcaeb719ad16e49adf5cbb59437f64
#
_entry.id   69bcaeb719ad16e49adf5cbb59437f64
#
_cell.length_a   1.000
_cell.length_b   1.000
_cell.length_c   1.000
_cell.angle_alpha   90.00
_cell.angle_beta   90.00
_cell.angle_gamma   90.00
#
_symmetry.space_group_name_H-M   'P 1'
#
loop_
_entity.id
_entity.type
_entity.pdbx_description
1 polymer ?
#
loop_
_entity_poly.entity_id
_entity_poly.type
_entity_poly.pdbx_seq_one_letter_code
_entity_poly.pdbx_strand_id
1 'polypeptide(L)'
;DIVLNHKAGADHKERFTVIEMNPNNRQEAISEPFEIEGWTCFTFDGRQKAYNDFTWHWYHFTGTDYDAGRNRSGIYLIQGDNKGWADDTLVDDENGNYDYLMYDDIDFKHPEVVQHLYDWAHWFIETTGVRGFRLDAVKHIDSFFMKNFIRDLTEHYGDDFYVFGEFWNGDEEANSQYLEKTDFHYDLVDVKLHQNFFDAGQAGADYDLSKIFDQTLMQNYPESAVTFVDNHDTQRGQALESTVAEWFKPLAYAIILLRQSGLPCIFYGDYFGIQGDFVQESFQEVIDKLLNLRLYHAYGQETDYLDDPNCIAWTRAGNEENDGRPLAVILSNKDDASKRLFLGPEWAGRTFRDGLEHHEASITIEEDGWADFPVHGGSVSAWILAD
;
A
#
# COMPACT_ATOMS: atom_id res chain seq x y z
N ASP A 1 5.49 6.88 -8.92
CA ASP A 1 6.25 6.28 -7.82
C ASP A 1 7.48 7.13 -7.52
N ILE A 2 7.59 7.62 -6.29
CA ILE A 2 8.58 8.62 -5.88
C ILE A 2 9.39 8.08 -4.71
N VAL A 3 10.70 7.92 -4.90
CA VAL A 3 11.66 7.48 -3.87
C VAL A 3 12.40 8.70 -3.36
N LEU A 4 12.07 9.15 -2.15
CA LEU A 4 12.73 10.31 -1.51
C LEU A 4 13.74 9.89 -0.43
N ASN A 5 13.60 8.68 0.14
CA ASN A 5 14.37 8.25 1.30
C ASN A 5 15.88 8.17 1.04
N HIS A 6 16.29 7.64 -0.10
CA HIS A 6 17.69 7.31 -0.37
C HIS A 6 18.10 7.54 -1.82
N LYS A 7 19.41 7.52 -2.07
CA LYS A 7 20.00 7.58 -3.42
C LYS A 7 21.03 6.48 -3.62
N ALA A 8 21.11 5.98 -4.85
CA ALA A 8 22.12 5.01 -5.26
C ALA A 8 22.75 5.40 -6.60
N GLY A 9 23.94 4.88 -6.88
CA GLY A 9 24.61 5.07 -8.17
C GLY A 9 25.37 6.39 -8.31
N ALA A 10 26.02 6.85 -7.25
CA ALA A 10 26.87 8.05 -7.29
C ALA A 10 28.00 7.96 -8.33
N ASP A 11 28.35 9.12 -8.90
CA ASP A 11 29.39 9.23 -9.94
C ASP A 11 30.80 9.09 -9.36
N HIS A 12 31.02 9.61 -8.14
CA HIS A 12 32.35 9.65 -7.52
C HIS A 12 32.28 9.29 -6.03
N LYS A 13 33.45 8.83 -5.53
CA LYS A 13 33.65 8.58 -4.11
C LYS A 13 34.14 9.83 -3.40
N GLU A 14 33.78 9.94 -2.13
CA GLU A 14 34.25 10.97 -1.22
C GLU A 14 34.76 10.33 0.08
N ARG A 15 35.59 11.07 0.83
CA ARG A 15 36.05 10.66 2.14
C ARG A 15 35.41 11.49 3.22
N PHE A 16 34.87 10.80 4.22
CA PHE A 16 34.21 11.42 5.36
C PHE A 16 34.27 10.51 6.58
N THR A 17 33.99 11.08 7.74
CA THR A 17 34.01 10.36 9.01
C THR A 17 32.61 9.77 9.30
N VAL A 18 32.60 8.55 9.80
CA VAL A 18 31.38 7.81 10.20
C VAL A 18 31.56 7.13 11.54
N ILE A 19 30.42 6.72 12.13
CA ILE A 19 30.34 5.71 13.19
C ILE A 19 29.55 4.52 12.65
N GLU A 20 29.99 3.30 12.87
CA GLU A 20 29.26 2.10 12.52
C GLU A 20 28.20 1.82 13.59
N MET A 21 26.94 1.62 13.15
CA MET A 21 25.78 1.41 14.02
C MET A 21 25.37 -0.05 14.05
N ASN A 22 24.77 -0.47 15.16
CA ASN A 22 24.21 -1.80 15.29
C ASN A 22 22.99 -1.98 14.36
N PRO A 23 22.98 -2.99 13.46
CA PRO A 23 21.84 -3.19 12.53
C PRO A 23 20.51 -3.50 13.23
N ASN A 24 20.53 -4.00 14.46
CA ASN A 24 19.33 -4.33 15.23
C ASN A 24 18.94 -3.25 16.25
N ASN A 25 19.78 -2.24 16.41
CA ASN A 25 19.52 -1.06 17.25
C ASN A 25 20.30 0.13 16.72
N ARG A 26 19.67 0.94 15.87
CA ARG A 26 20.28 2.08 15.17
C ARG A 26 20.73 3.21 16.10
N GLN A 27 20.36 3.16 17.39
CA GLN A 27 20.84 4.10 18.42
C GLN A 27 22.13 3.63 19.07
N GLU A 28 22.59 2.41 18.83
CA GLU A 28 23.79 1.83 19.41
C GLU A 28 24.98 1.90 18.45
N ALA A 29 26.00 2.69 18.79
CA ALA A 29 27.27 2.70 18.07
C ALA A 29 28.10 1.45 18.41
N ILE A 30 28.61 0.76 17.40
CA ILE A 30 29.49 -0.41 17.55
C ILE A 30 30.94 -0.14 17.16
N SER A 31 31.27 1.12 16.82
CA SER A 31 32.64 1.57 16.57
C SER A 31 32.89 2.95 17.14
N GLU A 32 34.15 3.31 17.32
CA GLU A 32 34.58 4.71 17.42
C GLU A 32 34.47 5.37 16.03
N PRO A 33 34.46 6.72 15.95
CA PRO A 33 34.50 7.41 14.67
C PRO A 33 35.75 7.06 13.83
N PHE A 34 35.54 6.79 12.53
CA PHE A 34 36.63 6.51 11.59
C PHE A 34 36.31 7.01 10.18
N GLU A 35 37.31 7.19 9.35
CA GLU A 35 37.18 7.64 7.97
C GLU A 35 36.85 6.46 7.04
N ILE A 36 35.88 6.64 6.16
CA ILE A 36 35.54 5.75 5.05
C ILE A 36 35.67 6.46 3.70
N GLU A 37 35.62 5.68 2.61
CA GLU A 37 35.45 6.15 1.25
C GLU A 37 34.10 5.66 0.74
N GLY A 38 33.09 6.55 0.65
CA GLY A 38 31.71 6.23 0.22
C GLY A 38 31.37 6.79 -1.15
N TRP A 39 30.43 6.15 -1.85
CA TRP A 39 29.88 6.60 -3.13
C TRP A 39 28.74 7.59 -2.91
N THR A 40 29.07 8.86 -2.66
CA THR A 40 28.12 9.89 -2.21
C THR A 40 28.08 11.15 -3.08
N CYS A 41 28.96 11.25 -4.11
CA CYS A 41 29.00 12.42 -4.98
C CYS A 41 28.24 12.15 -6.29
N PHE A 42 27.11 12.86 -6.47
CA PHE A 42 26.29 12.77 -7.68
C PHE A 42 26.38 14.10 -8.45
N THR A 43 27.08 14.09 -9.56
CA THR A 43 27.34 15.27 -10.42
C THR A 43 26.37 15.35 -11.61
N PHE A 44 25.83 14.22 -12.03
CA PHE A 44 24.90 14.11 -13.15
C PHE A 44 25.45 14.76 -14.44
N ASP A 45 26.68 14.49 -14.78
CA ASP A 45 27.39 15.09 -15.93
C ASP A 45 26.63 14.96 -17.25
N GLY A 46 25.88 13.87 -17.42
CA GLY A 46 25.07 13.62 -18.61
C GLY A 46 23.98 14.64 -18.89
N ARG A 47 23.46 15.30 -17.85
CA ARG A 47 22.43 16.35 -18.01
C ARG A 47 22.98 17.73 -18.36
N GLN A 48 24.32 17.94 -18.24
CA GLN A 48 25.02 19.20 -18.56
C GLN A 48 24.36 20.43 -17.92
N LYS A 49 23.83 20.29 -16.70
CA LYS A 49 23.08 21.34 -15.96
C LYS A 49 21.81 21.83 -16.67
N ALA A 50 21.22 21.01 -17.55
CA ALA A 50 20.07 21.44 -18.35
C ALA A 50 18.83 21.79 -17.51
N TYR A 51 18.65 21.19 -16.32
CA TYR A 51 17.46 21.39 -15.47
C TYR A 51 17.78 22.13 -14.19
N ASN A 52 18.89 21.77 -13.54
CA ASN A 52 19.46 22.46 -12.39
C ASN A 52 20.96 22.12 -12.30
N ASP A 53 21.69 22.81 -11.45
CA ASP A 53 23.11 22.59 -11.20
C ASP A 53 23.42 22.01 -9.81
N PHE A 54 22.39 21.57 -9.07
CA PHE A 54 22.54 20.92 -7.79
C PHE A 54 23.31 19.61 -7.92
N THR A 55 24.31 19.44 -7.06
CA THR A 55 25.13 18.22 -6.93
C THR A 55 25.02 17.70 -5.51
N TRP A 56 24.97 16.38 -5.37
CA TRP A 56 24.91 15.75 -4.06
C TRP A 56 26.31 15.40 -3.60
N HIS A 57 26.53 15.54 -2.30
CA HIS A 57 27.79 15.24 -1.62
C HIS A 57 27.50 14.55 -0.30
N TRP A 58 28.51 13.91 0.31
CA TRP A 58 28.38 13.17 1.56
C TRP A 58 27.64 13.93 2.66
N TYR A 59 27.77 15.25 2.71
CA TYR A 59 27.13 16.10 3.73
C TYR A 59 25.64 16.34 3.47
N HIS A 60 25.07 15.84 2.38
CA HIS A 60 23.62 15.83 2.10
C HIS A 60 22.93 14.53 2.58
N PHE A 61 23.69 13.61 3.19
CA PHE A 61 23.19 12.33 3.65
C PHE A 61 23.40 12.16 5.16
N THR A 62 22.53 11.38 5.81
CA THR A 62 22.63 10.98 7.22
C THR A 62 23.47 9.72 7.38
N GLY A 63 23.37 8.78 6.42
CA GLY A 63 24.03 7.49 6.46
C GLY A 63 24.35 6.91 5.09
N THR A 64 25.17 5.84 5.09
CA THR A 64 25.47 5.03 3.91
C THR A 64 25.75 3.58 4.34
N ASP A 65 25.68 2.61 3.39
CA ASP A 65 25.84 1.19 3.69
C ASP A 65 27.18 0.57 3.25
N TYR A 66 28.06 1.34 2.61
CA TYR A 66 29.24 0.75 1.99
C TYR A 66 30.53 1.59 2.12
N ASP A 67 31.55 1.00 2.74
CA ASP A 67 32.93 1.52 2.72
C ASP A 67 33.68 0.92 1.52
N ALA A 68 33.81 1.70 0.46
CA ALA A 68 34.52 1.30 -0.75
C ALA A 68 36.04 1.20 -0.56
N GLY A 69 36.57 1.88 0.44
CA GLY A 69 38.00 1.79 0.79
C GLY A 69 38.38 0.45 1.40
N ARG A 70 37.47 -0.16 2.18
CA ARG A 70 37.66 -1.46 2.83
C ARG A 70 36.87 -2.58 2.18
N ASN A 71 36.06 -2.29 1.16
CA ASN A 71 35.13 -3.24 0.51
C ASN A 71 34.22 -3.95 1.54
N ARG A 72 33.57 -3.15 2.39
CA ARG A 72 32.78 -3.65 3.52
C ARG A 72 31.45 -2.96 3.61
N SER A 73 30.38 -3.74 3.75
CA SER A 73 29.03 -3.25 4.07
C SER A 73 28.84 -3.14 5.58
N GLY A 74 28.01 -2.18 5.98
CA GLY A 74 27.62 -1.89 7.35
C GLY A 74 26.62 -0.76 7.36
N ILE A 75 26.15 -0.33 8.52
CA ILE A 75 25.31 0.86 8.66
C ILE A 75 26.19 1.97 9.22
N TYR A 76 26.53 2.93 8.39
CA TYR A 76 27.48 3.98 8.70
C TYR A 76 26.79 5.32 8.87
N LEU A 77 26.63 5.76 10.13
CA LEU A 77 26.12 7.10 10.45
C LEU A 77 27.19 8.14 10.16
N ILE A 78 26.90 9.06 9.25
CA ILE A 78 27.81 10.14 8.83
C ILE A 78 27.97 11.15 9.97
N GLN A 79 29.20 11.57 10.21
CA GLN A 79 29.57 12.51 11.27
C GLN A 79 29.84 13.91 10.72
N GLY A 80 29.43 14.95 11.45
CA GLY A 80 29.63 16.35 11.09
C GLY A 80 28.69 17.26 11.88
N ASP A 81 28.76 18.55 11.60
CA ASP A 81 27.91 19.54 12.24
C ASP A 81 26.43 19.32 11.85
N ASN A 82 25.56 19.22 12.86
CA ASN A 82 24.13 18.93 12.70
C ASN A 82 23.78 17.57 12.06
N LYS A 83 24.71 16.61 12.05
CA LYS A 83 24.51 15.25 11.57
C LYS A 83 23.91 14.34 12.65
N GLY A 84 23.21 13.32 12.23
CA GLY A 84 22.55 12.31 13.06
C GLY A 84 21.29 11.80 12.37
N TRP A 85 20.80 10.67 12.80
CA TRP A 85 19.47 10.17 12.37
C TRP A 85 18.37 11.23 12.60
N ALA A 86 17.25 11.11 11.91
CA ALA A 86 16.05 11.86 12.25
C ALA A 86 15.68 11.66 13.73
N ASP A 87 14.89 12.58 14.31
CA ASP A 87 14.40 12.44 15.68
C ASP A 87 13.53 11.17 15.78
N ASP A 88 13.71 10.40 16.86
CA ASP A 88 12.99 9.13 17.10
C ASP A 88 11.46 9.27 17.09
N THR A 89 10.95 10.48 17.30
CA THR A 89 9.51 10.76 17.24
C THR A 89 8.99 11.02 15.82
N LEU A 90 9.87 11.17 14.85
CA LEU A 90 9.53 11.56 13.47
C LEU A 90 9.63 10.42 12.46
N VAL A 91 10.25 9.32 12.83
CA VAL A 91 10.36 8.09 12.03
C VAL A 91 9.78 6.90 12.80
N ASP A 92 9.72 5.72 12.17
CA ASP A 92 9.29 4.47 12.81
C ASP A 92 10.33 4.04 13.87
N ASP A 93 9.89 3.47 14.99
CA ASP A 93 10.73 3.08 16.12
C ASP A 93 11.33 1.65 16.00
N GLU A 94 11.03 0.94 14.93
CA GLU A 94 11.64 -0.35 14.64
C GLU A 94 13.16 -0.23 14.65
N ASN A 95 13.86 -1.20 15.21
CA ASN A 95 15.30 -1.16 15.45
C ASN A 95 15.79 0.07 16.28
N GLY A 96 14.92 0.67 17.09
CA GLY A 96 15.19 1.83 17.93
C GLY A 96 15.10 3.19 17.24
N ASN A 97 15.34 3.25 15.95
CA ASN A 97 15.16 4.38 15.03
C ASN A 97 15.33 3.87 13.61
N TYR A 98 14.29 3.98 12.78
CA TYR A 98 14.35 3.43 11.44
C TYR A 98 14.47 4.48 10.33
N ASP A 99 15.21 5.56 10.58
CA ASP A 99 15.58 6.56 9.57
C ASP A 99 16.32 5.89 8.41
N TYR A 100 17.39 5.17 8.71
CA TYR A 100 18.19 4.48 7.71
C TYR A 100 17.51 3.21 7.16
N LEU A 101 17.25 3.15 5.85
CA LEU A 101 16.81 1.94 5.16
C LEU A 101 17.94 1.29 4.36
N MET A 102 18.51 1.97 3.36
CA MET A 102 19.51 1.46 2.44
C MET A 102 20.26 2.59 1.69
N TYR A 103 21.36 2.28 1.04
CA TYR A 103 22.17 3.18 0.20
C TYR A 103 22.58 4.47 0.92
N ASP A 104 22.54 5.62 0.22
CA ASP A 104 22.84 6.94 0.78
C ASP A 104 21.53 7.58 1.26
N ASP A 105 21.33 7.58 2.55
CA ASP A 105 20.15 8.05 3.24
C ASP A 105 20.09 9.58 3.26
N ILE A 106 18.99 10.16 2.79
CA ILE A 106 18.86 11.60 2.55
C ILE A 106 18.66 12.38 3.87
N ASP A 107 19.42 13.46 4.07
CA ASP A 107 19.32 14.33 5.25
C ASP A 107 18.21 15.38 5.09
N PHE A 108 17.03 15.09 5.58
CA PHE A 108 15.88 16.01 5.56
C PHE A 108 16.01 17.21 6.50
N LYS A 109 17.09 17.30 7.29
CA LYS A 109 17.42 18.49 8.09
C LYS A 109 18.31 19.45 7.34
N HIS A 110 18.92 19.04 6.22
CA HIS A 110 19.82 19.89 5.44
C HIS A 110 19.01 20.86 4.55
N PRO A 111 19.13 22.20 4.74
CA PRO A 111 18.26 23.16 4.05
C PRO A 111 18.32 23.13 2.52
N GLU A 112 19.53 22.90 1.96
CA GLU A 112 19.72 22.82 0.50
C GLU A 112 19.04 21.57 -0.08
N VAL A 113 19.06 20.45 0.67
CA VAL A 113 18.38 19.21 0.29
C VAL A 113 16.87 19.43 0.27
N VAL A 114 16.33 19.97 1.36
CA VAL A 114 14.88 20.25 1.47
C VAL A 114 14.42 21.13 0.32
N GLN A 115 15.10 22.27 0.08
CA GLN A 115 14.75 23.17 -1.02
C GLN A 115 14.83 22.47 -2.39
N HIS A 116 15.88 21.68 -2.61
CA HIS A 116 16.05 20.94 -3.87
C HIS A 116 14.93 19.92 -4.10
N LEU A 117 14.44 19.24 -3.07
CA LEU A 117 13.35 18.29 -3.19
C LEU A 117 12.02 18.98 -3.53
N TYR A 118 11.72 20.15 -2.93
CA TYR A 118 10.55 20.96 -3.32
C TYR A 118 10.66 21.43 -4.78
N ASP A 119 11.79 22.02 -5.17
CA ASP A 119 12.01 22.50 -6.54
C ASP A 119 11.89 21.35 -7.56
N TRP A 120 12.44 20.17 -7.21
CA TRP A 120 12.33 18.97 -8.04
C TRP A 120 10.89 18.50 -8.20
N ALA A 121 10.10 18.48 -7.12
CA ALA A 121 8.72 17.99 -7.18
C ALA A 121 7.86 18.88 -8.08
N HIS A 122 7.94 20.20 -7.92
CA HIS A 122 7.25 21.14 -8.79
C HIS A 122 7.67 20.99 -10.25
N TRP A 123 8.97 20.95 -10.52
CA TRP A 123 9.49 20.72 -11.88
C TRP A 123 8.98 19.40 -12.48
N PHE A 124 8.96 18.33 -11.68
CA PHE A 124 8.54 17.02 -12.14
C PHE A 124 7.04 17.02 -12.50
N ILE A 125 6.20 17.57 -11.63
CA ILE A 125 4.75 17.68 -11.87
C ILE A 125 4.46 18.54 -13.11
N GLU A 126 5.08 19.72 -13.21
CA GLU A 126 4.89 20.62 -14.37
C GLU A 126 5.37 20.00 -15.68
N THR A 127 6.46 19.24 -15.65
CA THR A 127 7.05 18.63 -16.85
C THR A 127 6.27 17.41 -17.32
N THR A 128 5.78 16.58 -16.38
CA THR A 128 5.15 15.30 -16.70
C THR A 128 3.62 15.37 -16.74
N GLY A 129 3.03 16.34 -16.07
CA GLY A 129 1.58 16.48 -15.95
C GLY A 129 0.91 15.42 -15.05
N VAL A 130 1.68 14.75 -14.18
CA VAL A 130 1.11 13.79 -13.22
C VAL A 130 0.18 14.47 -12.23
N ARG A 131 -0.84 13.76 -11.77
CA ARG A 131 -1.89 14.25 -10.88
C ARG A 131 -1.80 13.67 -9.46
N GLY A 132 -0.66 13.07 -9.11
CA GLY A 132 -0.46 12.52 -7.78
C GLY A 132 0.82 11.71 -7.66
N PHE A 133 1.14 11.32 -6.43
CA PHE A 133 2.32 10.54 -6.10
C PHE A 133 1.98 9.30 -5.26
N ARG A 134 2.62 8.18 -5.55
CA ARG A 134 2.88 7.13 -4.58
C ARG A 134 4.26 7.40 -3.99
N LEU A 135 4.35 7.51 -2.68
CA LEU A 135 5.58 7.80 -1.96
C LEU A 135 6.13 6.52 -1.35
N ASP A 136 7.33 6.16 -1.78
CA ASP A 136 8.05 4.98 -1.32
C ASP A 136 8.59 5.16 0.10
N ALA A 137 8.54 4.10 0.90
CA ALA A 137 9.27 3.94 2.17
C ALA A 137 9.09 5.09 3.19
N VAL A 138 7.88 5.68 3.28
CA VAL A 138 7.64 6.88 4.09
C VAL A 138 7.85 6.68 5.59
N LYS A 139 7.87 5.45 6.10
CA LYS A 139 8.15 5.17 7.52
C LYS A 139 9.57 5.51 7.93
N HIS A 140 10.48 5.61 6.95
CA HIS A 140 11.90 5.93 7.13
C HIS A 140 12.19 7.42 6.91
N ILE A 141 11.21 8.22 6.54
CA ILE A 141 11.36 9.64 6.25
C ILE A 141 10.79 10.47 7.40
N ASP A 142 11.48 11.56 7.75
CA ASP A 142 11.02 12.54 8.71
C ASP A 142 9.55 12.96 8.43
N SER A 143 8.63 12.59 9.32
CA SER A 143 7.20 12.82 9.15
C SER A 143 6.82 14.29 9.14
N PHE A 144 7.61 15.16 9.79
CA PHE A 144 7.40 16.60 9.73
C PHE A 144 7.78 17.16 8.34
N PHE A 145 8.89 16.66 7.75
CA PHE A 145 9.21 16.97 6.35
C PHE A 145 8.08 16.51 5.43
N MET A 146 7.65 15.25 5.54
CA MET A 146 6.60 14.68 4.69
C MET A 146 5.29 15.48 4.77
N LYS A 147 4.82 15.78 5.98
CA LYS A 147 3.64 16.61 6.20
C LYS A 147 3.71 17.95 5.44
N ASN A 148 4.83 18.68 5.59
CA ASN A 148 5.00 19.98 4.97
C ASN A 148 5.16 19.89 3.44
N PHE A 149 5.89 18.87 2.96
CA PHE A 149 6.10 18.61 1.54
C PHE A 149 4.76 18.33 0.82
N ILE A 150 3.93 17.45 1.36
CA ILE A 150 2.64 17.15 0.75
C ILE A 150 1.68 18.32 0.84
N ARG A 151 1.66 19.03 1.98
CA ARG A 151 0.84 20.23 2.12
C ARG A 151 1.18 21.28 1.06
N ASP A 152 2.46 21.53 0.81
CA ASP A 152 2.89 22.47 -0.23
C ASP A 152 2.38 22.06 -1.62
N LEU A 153 2.47 20.79 -1.96
CA LEU A 153 1.99 20.25 -3.23
C LEU A 153 0.46 20.36 -3.37
N THR A 154 -0.30 20.02 -2.34
CA THR A 154 -1.76 20.09 -2.37
C THR A 154 -2.26 21.52 -2.36
N GLU A 155 -1.63 22.43 -1.61
CA GLU A 155 -1.93 23.89 -1.66
C GLU A 155 -1.66 24.49 -3.05
N HIS A 156 -0.63 24.00 -3.76
CA HIS A 156 -0.27 24.53 -5.08
C HIS A 156 -1.09 23.95 -6.24
N TYR A 157 -1.31 22.62 -6.23
CA TYR A 157 -1.96 21.90 -7.34
C TYR A 157 -3.45 21.61 -7.11
N GLY A 158 -3.95 21.87 -5.90
CA GLY A 158 -5.35 21.67 -5.51
C GLY A 158 -5.64 20.27 -4.96
N ASP A 159 -6.86 20.08 -4.44
CA ASP A 159 -7.32 18.87 -3.78
C ASP A 159 -7.38 17.65 -4.71
N ASP A 160 -7.35 17.85 -6.02
CA ASP A 160 -7.30 16.78 -7.03
C ASP A 160 -5.89 16.15 -7.16
N PHE A 161 -4.85 16.70 -6.49
CA PHE A 161 -3.52 16.12 -6.48
C PHE A 161 -3.45 15.01 -5.42
N TYR A 162 -3.64 13.78 -5.86
CA TYR A 162 -3.78 12.64 -4.97
C TYR A 162 -2.42 12.07 -4.54
N VAL A 163 -2.24 11.85 -3.24
CA VAL A 163 -1.00 11.29 -2.68
C VAL A 163 -1.31 10.14 -1.73
N PHE A 164 -0.52 9.08 -1.84
CA PHE A 164 -0.50 8.02 -0.84
C PHE A 164 0.93 7.53 -0.58
N GLY A 165 1.18 7.06 0.63
CA GLY A 165 2.48 6.60 1.10
C GLY A 165 2.53 5.12 1.38
N GLU A 166 3.70 4.53 1.17
CA GLU A 166 4.02 3.21 1.65
C GLU A 166 4.62 3.28 3.05
N PHE A 167 3.76 3.19 4.06
CA PHE A 167 4.17 2.98 5.45
C PHE A 167 4.11 1.48 5.74
N TRP A 168 5.22 0.77 5.49
CA TRP A 168 5.25 -0.69 5.61
C TRP A 168 5.32 -1.14 7.06
N ASN A 169 4.18 -1.11 7.73
CA ASN A 169 3.99 -1.58 9.10
C ASN A 169 2.59 -2.18 9.25
N GLY A 170 2.52 -3.41 9.79
CA GLY A 170 1.25 -4.11 10.05
C GLY A 170 0.61 -3.76 11.39
N ASP A 171 1.20 -2.87 12.18
CA ASP A 171 0.65 -2.40 13.45
C ASP A 171 -0.30 -1.23 13.21
N GLU A 172 -1.53 -1.39 13.64
CA GLU A 172 -2.59 -0.38 13.51
C GLU A 172 -2.25 0.89 14.30
N GLU A 173 -1.65 0.77 15.49
CA GLU A 173 -1.27 1.93 16.29
C GLU A 173 -0.17 2.76 15.61
N ALA A 174 0.84 2.11 15.00
CA ALA A 174 1.90 2.79 14.25
C ALA A 174 1.35 3.54 13.03
N ASN A 175 0.45 2.93 12.26
CA ASN A 175 -0.22 3.55 11.12
C ASN A 175 -1.08 4.75 11.54
N SER A 176 -1.86 4.59 12.62
CA SER A 176 -2.71 5.62 13.20
C SER A 176 -1.89 6.84 13.65
N GLN A 177 -0.83 6.61 14.42
CA GLN A 177 0.07 7.66 14.87
C GLN A 177 0.76 8.39 13.71
N TYR A 178 1.11 7.67 12.64
CA TYR A 178 1.71 8.28 11.47
C TYR A 178 0.72 9.18 10.70
N LEU A 179 -0.52 8.73 10.50
CA LEU A 179 -1.59 9.55 9.91
C LEU A 179 -1.84 10.82 10.74
N GLU A 180 -1.88 10.71 12.08
CA GLU A 180 -2.01 11.87 12.96
C GLU A 180 -0.82 12.84 12.86
N LYS A 181 0.42 12.33 12.84
CA LYS A 181 1.64 13.16 12.70
C LYS A 181 1.65 13.94 11.38
N THR A 182 1.08 13.37 10.33
CA THR A 182 0.97 14.00 9.01
C THR A 182 -0.33 14.77 8.79
N ASP A 183 -1.15 14.94 9.83
CA ASP A 183 -2.48 15.61 9.81
C ASP A 183 -3.40 15.03 8.72
N PHE A 184 -3.31 13.75 8.41
CA PHE A 184 -4.09 13.08 7.36
C PHE A 184 -3.99 13.75 5.97
N HIS A 185 -2.83 14.36 5.66
CA HIS A 185 -2.62 15.01 4.37
C HIS A 185 -2.50 14.05 3.19
N TYR A 186 -2.32 12.75 3.45
CA TYR A 186 -2.26 11.71 2.42
C TYR A 186 -2.60 10.34 3.00
N ASP A 187 -2.96 9.42 2.12
CA ASP A 187 -3.40 8.09 2.47
C ASP A 187 -2.21 7.11 2.61
N LEU A 188 -2.45 5.95 3.23
CA LEU A 188 -1.44 4.91 3.37
C LEU A 188 -1.91 3.59 2.75
N VAL A 189 -0.97 2.78 2.27
CA VAL A 189 -1.25 1.39 1.89
C VAL A 189 -1.66 0.57 3.10
N ASP A 190 -2.71 -0.23 2.97
CA ASP A 190 -3.21 -1.09 4.05
C ASP A 190 -2.43 -2.41 4.12
N VAL A 191 -1.24 -2.34 4.73
CA VAL A 191 -0.34 -3.50 4.89
C VAL A 191 -0.98 -4.60 5.72
N LYS A 192 -1.79 -4.23 6.74
CA LYS A 192 -2.44 -5.20 7.60
C LYS A 192 -3.51 -6.00 6.85
N LEU A 193 -4.28 -5.37 5.97
CA LEU A 193 -5.26 -6.08 5.13
C LEU A 193 -4.55 -7.07 4.19
N HIS A 194 -3.45 -6.65 3.55
CA HIS A 194 -2.62 -7.55 2.76
C HIS A 194 -2.13 -8.74 3.58
N GLN A 195 -1.61 -8.52 4.80
CA GLN A 195 -1.15 -9.58 5.69
C GLN A 195 -2.29 -10.55 6.05
N ASN A 196 -3.50 -10.02 6.34
CA ASN A 196 -4.68 -10.84 6.61
C ASN A 196 -5.07 -11.69 5.38
N PHE A 197 -4.94 -11.16 4.16
CA PHE A 197 -5.15 -11.94 2.92
C PHE A 197 -4.11 -13.03 2.74
N PHE A 198 -2.84 -12.73 3.01
CA PHE A 198 -1.76 -13.72 2.98
C PHE A 198 -2.02 -14.84 3.97
N ASP A 199 -2.32 -14.52 5.24
CA ASP A 199 -2.60 -15.48 6.30
C ASP A 199 -3.82 -16.35 5.97
N ALA A 200 -4.90 -15.74 5.45
CA ALA A 200 -6.10 -16.46 5.01
C ALA A 200 -5.80 -17.41 3.87
N GLY A 201 -5.00 -16.97 2.89
CA GLY A 201 -4.58 -17.78 1.78
C GLY A 201 -3.73 -19.00 2.20
N GLN A 202 -2.89 -18.84 3.22
CA GLN A 202 -2.04 -19.92 3.75
C GLN A 202 -2.82 -20.89 4.65
N ALA A 203 -3.67 -20.38 5.55
CA ALA A 203 -4.41 -21.18 6.51
C ALA A 203 -5.65 -21.86 5.89
N GLY A 204 -6.18 -21.35 4.78
CA GLY A 204 -7.36 -21.92 4.12
C GLY A 204 -8.57 -21.98 5.06
N ALA A 205 -9.16 -23.17 5.20
CA ALA A 205 -10.34 -23.40 6.02
C ALA A 205 -10.16 -23.16 7.54
N ASP A 206 -8.92 -23.07 7.99
CA ASP A 206 -8.57 -22.83 9.41
C ASP A 206 -8.51 -21.33 9.73
N TYR A 207 -8.54 -20.43 8.73
CA TYR A 207 -8.62 -18.99 8.94
C TYR A 207 -10.04 -18.55 9.26
N ASP A 208 -10.20 -17.72 10.27
CA ASP A 208 -11.47 -17.09 10.64
C ASP A 208 -11.72 -15.83 9.78
N LEU A 209 -12.48 -15.98 8.68
CA LEU A 209 -12.82 -14.89 7.77
C LEU A 209 -13.55 -13.73 8.45
N SER A 210 -14.27 -13.96 9.57
CA SER A 210 -14.94 -12.88 10.30
C SER A 210 -13.97 -11.82 10.83
N LYS A 211 -12.67 -12.15 10.87
CA LYS A 211 -11.58 -11.29 11.33
C LYS A 211 -10.73 -10.71 10.20
N ILE A 212 -11.15 -10.88 8.96
CA ILE A 212 -10.34 -10.45 7.80
C ILE A 212 -10.05 -8.94 7.79
N PHE A 213 -10.88 -8.15 8.47
CA PHE A 213 -10.76 -6.70 8.60
C PHE A 213 -10.13 -6.25 9.92
N ASP A 214 -9.85 -7.18 10.85
CA ASP A 214 -9.34 -6.82 12.17
C ASP A 214 -8.01 -6.06 12.07
N GLN A 215 -7.93 -4.91 12.75
CA GLN A 215 -6.75 -4.05 12.83
C GLN A 215 -6.27 -3.48 11.47
N THR A 216 -7.15 -3.42 10.46
CA THR A 216 -6.82 -2.85 9.15
C THR A 216 -7.10 -1.35 9.10
N LEU A 217 -6.38 -0.63 8.22
CA LEU A 217 -6.72 0.76 7.92
C LEU A 217 -8.12 0.86 7.29
N MET A 218 -8.48 -0.08 6.45
CA MET A 218 -9.81 -0.14 5.83
C MET A 218 -10.94 -0.17 6.88
N GLN A 219 -10.71 -0.79 8.03
CA GLN A 219 -11.68 -0.84 9.12
C GLN A 219 -11.72 0.46 9.92
N ASN A 220 -10.55 1.01 10.29
CA ASN A 220 -10.43 2.08 11.26
C ASN A 220 -10.36 3.48 10.62
N TYR A 221 -9.77 3.57 9.44
CA TYR A 221 -9.58 4.81 8.65
C TYR A 221 -9.94 4.58 7.18
N PRO A 222 -11.22 4.25 6.87
CA PRO A 222 -11.64 3.81 5.53
C PRO A 222 -11.36 4.81 4.42
N GLU A 223 -11.30 6.11 4.74
CA GLU A 223 -11.03 7.18 3.78
C GLU A 223 -9.53 7.39 3.52
N SER A 224 -8.65 6.86 4.42
CA SER A 224 -7.19 6.96 4.31
C SER A 224 -6.53 5.62 3.94
N ALA A 225 -7.30 4.60 3.59
CA ALA A 225 -6.80 3.27 3.28
C ALA A 225 -6.67 3.04 1.78
N VAL A 226 -5.46 2.81 1.28
CA VAL A 226 -5.22 2.27 -0.07
C VAL A 226 -5.07 0.77 0.04
N THR A 227 -6.12 0.04 -0.39
CA THR A 227 -6.19 -1.42 -0.27
C THR A 227 -5.56 -2.11 -1.48
N PHE A 228 -4.85 -3.20 -1.24
CA PHE A 228 -4.20 -3.99 -2.29
C PHE A 228 -4.17 -5.48 -1.94
N VAL A 229 -4.02 -6.33 -2.95
CA VAL A 229 -3.87 -7.79 -2.76
C VAL A 229 -2.39 -8.15 -2.71
N ASP A 230 -1.66 -7.87 -3.77
CA ASP A 230 -0.20 -7.98 -3.85
C ASP A 230 0.39 -6.72 -4.47
N ASN A 231 1.72 -6.57 -4.36
CA ASN A 231 2.50 -5.56 -5.06
C ASN A 231 3.83 -6.14 -5.59
N HIS A 232 4.69 -5.27 -6.12
CA HIS A 232 5.98 -5.66 -6.69
C HIS A 232 6.99 -6.17 -5.64
N ASP A 233 6.81 -5.84 -4.35
CA ASP A 233 7.67 -6.29 -3.26
C ASP A 233 7.14 -7.54 -2.54
N THR A 234 5.82 -7.78 -2.56
CA THR A 234 5.22 -8.97 -1.94
C THR A 234 5.20 -10.18 -2.85
N GLN A 235 5.39 -10.01 -4.17
CA GLN A 235 5.46 -11.11 -5.12
C GLN A 235 6.65 -12.04 -4.84
N ARG A 236 6.58 -13.27 -5.34
CA ARG A 236 7.63 -14.29 -5.14
C ARG A 236 9.01 -13.80 -5.58
N GLY A 237 10.02 -14.06 -4.74
CA GLY A 237 11.41 -13.70 -4.99
C GLY A 237 11.79 -12.25 -4.67
N GLN A 238 10.90 -11.46 -4.12
CA GLN A 238 11.16 -10.08 -3.71
C GLN A 238 11.42 -9.95 -2.20
N ALA A 239 11.84 -8.75 -1.77
CA ALA A 239 12.33 -8.52 -0.41
C ALA A 239 11.27 -8.73 0.69
N LEU A 240 10.02 -8.44 0.39
CA LEU A 240 8.88 -8.55 1.29
C LEU A 240 7.95 -9.72 0.92
N GLU A 241 8.50 -10.78 0.30
CA GLU A 241 7.74 -11.92 -0.21
C GLU A 241 6.67 -12.40 0.78
N SER A 242 5.42 -12.11 0.46
CA SER A 242 4.21 -12.50 1.18
C SER A 242 3.04 -12.67 0.20
N THR A 243 3.31 -13.31 -0.93
CA THR A 243 2.34 -13.48 -2.02
C THR A 243 1.07 -14.18 -1.55
N VAL A 244 -0.07 -13.55 -1.76
CA VAL A 244 -1.39 -14.12 -1.46
C VAL A 244 -1.60 -15.37 -2.32
N ALA A 245 -2.08 -16.47 -1.71
CA ALA A 245 -2.30 -17.73 -2.42
C ALA A 245 -3.27 -17.54 -3.61
N GLU A 246 -2.94 -18.13 -4.76
CA GLU A 246 -3.66 -17.93 -6.02
C GLU A 246 -5.18 -18.20 -5.89
N TRP A 247 -5.56 -19.21 -5.12
CA TRP A 247 -6.97 -19.54 -4.89
C TRP A 247 -7.71 -18.44 -4.11
N PHE A 248 -7.01 -17.69 -3.23
CA PHE A 248 -7.60 -16.63 -2.41
C PHE A 248 -7.62 -15.27 -3.11
N LYS A 249 -6.80 -15.05 -4.15
CA LYS A 249 -6.75 -13.78 -4.89
C LYS A 249 -8.11 -13.30 -5.40
N PRO A 250 -8.97 -14.14 -6.03
CA PRO A 250 -10.32 -13.70 -6.42
C PRO A 250 -11.19 -13.21 -5.26
N LEU A 251 -11.07 -13.85 -4.08
CA LEU A 251 -11.79 -13.45 -2.87
C LEU A 251 -11.26 -12.10 -2.36
N ALA A 252 -9.93 -11.94 -2.29
CA ALA A 252 -9.27 -10.70 -1.87
C ALA A 252 -9.59 -9.54 -2.81
N TYR A 253 -9.55 -9.74 -4.13
CA TYR A 253 -9.96 -8.73 -5.11
C TYR A 253 -11.45 -8.37 -5.00
N ALA A 254 -12.33 -9.33 -4.71
CA ALA A 254 -13.75 -9.04 -4.46
C ALA A 254 -13.91 -8.14 -3.22
N ILE A 255 -13.15 -8.39 -2.17
CA ILE A 255 -13.13 -7.53 -0.96
C ILE A 255 -12.73 -6.10 -1.32
N ILE A 256 -11.55 -5.89 -1.90
CA ILE A 256 -11.06 -4.53 -2.14
C ILE A 256 -11.85 -3.77 -3.22
N LEU A 257 -12.44 -4.48 -4.20
CA LEU A 257 -13.15 -3.85 -5.32
C LEU A 257 -14.64 -3.63 -5.06
N LEU A 258 -15.31 -4.46 -4.25
CA LEU A 258 -16.78 -4.41 -4.11
C LEU A 258 -17.26 -3.83 -2.76
N ARG A 259 -16.35 -3.65 -1.77
CA ARG A 259 -16.69 -2.95 -0.53
C ARG A 259 -16.74 -1.44 -0.72
N GLN A 260 -17.36 -0.76 0.25
CA GLN A 260 -17.48 0.69 0.26
C GLN A 260 -16.16 1.36 0.69
N SER A 261 -15.49 0.78 1.67
CA SER A 261 -14.31 1.33 2.32
C SER A 261 -13.04 1.07 1.51
N GLY A 262 -12.10 2.00 1.59
CA GLY A 262 -10.78 1.93 0.97
C GLY A 262 -10.75 2.26 -0.53
N LEU A 263 -9.58 2.70 -0.98
CA LEU A 263 -9.28 2.93 -2.39
C LEU A 263 -8.48 1.73 -2.93
N PRO A 264 -9.04 0.92 -3.85
CA PRO A 264 -8.39 -0.29 -4.32
C PRO A 264 -7.26 0.00 -5.30
N CYS A 265 -6.12 -0.66 -5.08
CA CYS A 265 -4.97 -0.70 -5.99
C CYS A 265 -4.82 -2.10 -6.57
N ILE A 266 -4.82 -2.22 -7.90
CA ILE A 266 -4.66 -3.49 -8.61
C ILE A 266 -3.19 -3.66 -8.99
N PHE A 267 -2.60 -4.80 -8.62
CA PHE A 267 -1.24 -5.11 -8.99
C PHE A 267 -1.14 -5.54 -10.46
N TYR A 268 -0.21 -4.92 -11.19
CA TYR A 268 0.05 -5.22 -12.60
C TYR A 268 0.38 -6.70 -12.83
N GLY A 269 1.17 -7.31 -11.93
CA GLY A 269 1.54 -8.72 -11.99
C GLY A 269 0.36 -9.67 -11.82
N ASP A 270 -0.65 -9.31 -11.02
CA ASP A 270 -1.88 -10.09 -10.91
C ASP A 270 -2.75 -9.94 -12.18
N TYR A 271 -2.84 -8.73 -12.71
CA TYR A 271 -3.67 -8.48 -13.89
C TYR A 271 -3.11 -9.13 -15.16
N PHE A 272 -1.82 -8.96 -15.46
CA PHE A 272 -1.21 -9.47 -16.70
C PHE A 272 -0.44 -10.79 -16.55
N GLY A 273 -0.27 -11.28 -15.32
CA GLY A 273 0.62 -12.40 -15.01
C GLY A 273 2.08 -11.96 -14.84
N ILE A 274 2.89 -12.86 -14.27
CA ILE A 274 4.32 -12.66 -14.03
C ILE A 274 5.11 -13.67 -14.84
N GLN A 275 6.18 -13.21 -15.49
CA GLN A 275 7.09 -14.02 -16.31
C GLN A 275 8.49 -14.04 -15.65
N GLY A 276 9.31 -15.03 -15.98
CA GLY A 276 10.69 -15.16 -15.49
C GLY A 276 10.87 -16.36 -14.56
N ASP A 277 11.66 -16.18 -13.50
CA ASP A 277 12.00 -17.28 -12.56
C ASP A 277 10.79 -17.73 -11.72
N PHE A 278 9.87 -16.83 -11.45
CA PHE A 278 8.61 -17.10 -10.75
C PHE A 278 7.44 -16.74 -11.66
N VAL A 279 6.82 -17.76 -12.24
CA VAL A 279 5.67 -17.59 -13.14
C VAL A 279 4.39 -17.57 -12.34
N GLN A 280 3.51 -16.60 -12.65
CA GLN A 280 2.14 -16.54 -12.17
C GLN A 280 1.19 -16.31 -13.34
N GLU A 281 0.10 -17.06 -13.38
CA GLU A 281 -0.95 -16.86 -14.38
C GLU A 281 -1.69 -15.54 -14.16
N SER A 282 -2.28 -15.02 -15.22
CA SER A 282 -3.07 -13.80 -15.18
C SER A 282 -4.42 -14.03 -14.49
N PHE A 283 -4.83 -13.09 -13.62
CA PHE A 283 -6.16 -13.01 -13.05
C PHE A 283 -7.06 -12.00 -13.78
N GLN A 284 -6.67 -11.55 -14.98
CA GLN A 284 -7.36 -10.51 -15.75
C GLN A 284 -8.86 -10.77 -15.86
N GLU A 285 -9.26 -11.99 -16.23
CA GLU A 285 -10.67 -12.32 -16.46
C GLU A 285 -11.56 -12.04 -15.22
N VAL A 286 -11.15 -12.49 -14.04
CA VAL A 286 -11.92 -12.26 -12.81
C VAL A 286 -11.83 -10.80 -12.36
N ILE A 287 -10.68 -10.16 -12.52
CA ILE A 287 -10.50 -8.74 -12.17
C ILE A 287 -11.36 -7.85 -13.08
N ASP A 288 -11.44 -8.12 -14.40
CA ASP A 288 -12.32 -7.40 -15.32
C ASP A 288 -13.80 -7.52 -14.93
N LYS A 289 -14.25 -8.72 -14.53
CA LYS A 289 -15.62 -8.93 -14.03
C LYS A 289 -15.86 -8.13 -12.74
N LEU A 290 -14.91 -8.15 -11.81
CA LEU A 290 -15.00 -7.39 -10.56
C LEU A 290 -14.98 -5.87 -10.79
N LEU A 291 -14.16 -5.38 -11.71
CA LEU A 291 -14.16 -3.96 -12.11
C LEU A 291 -15.51 -3.54 -12.73
N ASN A 292 -16.10 -4.40 -13.55
CA ASN A 292 -17.44 -4.16 -14.09
C ASN A 292 -18.50 -4.09 -12.98
N LEU A 293 -18.45 -5.03 -12.02
CA LEU A 293 -19.34 -5.03 -10.86
C LEU A 293 -19.14 -3.77 -9.99
N ARG A 294 -17.88 -3.34 -9.78
CA ARG A 294 -17.59 -2.09 -9.08
C ARG A 294 -18.20 -0.88 -9.79
N LEU A 295 -18.00 -0.80 -11.12
CA LEU A 295 -18.44 0.33 -11.93
C LEU A 295 -19.96 0.46 -12.03
N TYR A 296 -20.70 -0.66 -12.03
CA TYR A 296 -22.13 -0.64 -12.32
C TYR A 296 -23.03 -1.11 -11.15
N HIS A 297 -22.48 -1.75 -10.11
CA HIS A 297 -23.30 -2.39 -9.07
C HIS A 297 -22.87 -2.07 -7.63
N ALA A 298 -21.61 -1.73 -7.36
CA ALA A 298 -21.13 -1.58 -5.99
C ALA A 298 -21.41 -0.18 -5.41
N TYR A 299 -22.66 0.21 -5.30
CA TYR A 299 -23.13 1.51 -4.83
C TYR A 299 -24.02 1.43 -3.60
N GLY A 300 -24.20 2.57 -2.93
CA GLY A 300 -25.09 2.72 -1.79
C GLY A 300 -24.51 2.19 -0.49
N GLN A 301 -25.36 2.19 0.53
CA GLN A 301 -24.99 1.77 1.88
C GLN A 301 -24.59 0.30 1.93
N GLU A 302 -23.54 0.01 2.68
CA GLU A 302 -23.05 -1.33 2.94
C GLU A 302 -23.67 -1.92 4.22
N THR A 303 -23.98 -3.22 4.19
CA THR A 303 -24.40 -4.00 5.37
C THR A 303 -23.61 -5.29 5.44
N ASP A 304 -22.94 -5.51 6.56
CA ASP A 304 -22.09 -6.68 6.80
C ASP A 304 -22.81 -7.86 7.42
N TYR A 305 -22.37 -9.08 7.05
CA TYR A 305 -22.78 -10.37 7.60
C TYR A 305 -21.50 -11.20 7.88
N LEU A 306 -20.79 -10.86 8.95
CA LEU A 306 -19.48 -11.42 9.32
C LEU A 306 -19.58 -12.40 10.50
N ASP A 307 -20.70 -13.06 10.68
CA ASP A 307 -21.04 -13.89 11.84
C ASP A 307 -20.66 -15.38 11.69
N ASP A 308 -20.00 -15.78 10.61
CA ASP A 308 -19.52 -17.14 10.36
C ASP A 308 -18.02 -17.13 10.02
N PRO A 309 -17.18 -17.92 10.72
CA PRO A 309 -15.75 -17.92 10.50
C PRO A 309 -15.31 -18.43 9.11
N ASN A 310 -16.16 -19.16 8.41
CA ASN A 310 -15.81 -19.70 7.10
C ASN A 310 -16.69 -19.18 5.95
N CYS A 311 -17.68 -18.35 6.27
CA CYS A 311 -18.57 -17.77 5.25
C CYS A 311 -18.95 -16.34 5.66
N ILE A 312 -18.45 -15.35 4.95
CA ILE A 312 -18.81 -13.94 5.16
C ILE A 312 -19.51 -13.36 3.94
N ALA A 313 -20.28 -12.32 4.17
CA ALA A 313 -20.99 -11.62 3.10
C ALA A 313 -21.18 -10.15 3.44
N TRP A 314 -21.52 -9.36 2.42
CA TRP A 314 -22.03 -8.00 2.58
C TRP A 314 -23.00 -7.68 1.46
N THR A 315 -23.84 -6.67 1.67
CA THR A 315 -24.72 -6.13 0.65
C THR A 315 -24.43 -4.65 0.41
N ARG A 316 -24.68 -4.17 -0.81
CA ARG A 316 -24.69 -2.76 -1.20
C ARG A 316 -26.12 -2.43 -1.66
N ALA A 317 -26.70 -1.38 -1.08
CA ALA A 317 -28.12 -1.07 -1.30
C ALA A 317 -28.44 -0.44 -2.67
N GLY A 318 -27.38 -0.06 -3.44
CA GLY A 318 -27.56 0.77 -4.62
C GLY A 318 -27.84 2.25 -4.28
N ASN A 319 -27.78 3.11 -5.28
CA ASN A 319 -28.13 4.53 -5.18
C ASN A 319 -28.71 5.03 -6.52
N GLU A 320 -28.88 6.35 -6.67
CA GLU A 320 -29.42 6.94 -7.91
C GLU A 320 -28.52 6.69 -9.15
N GLU A 321 -27.22 6.49 -8.97
CA GLU A 321 -26.27 6.25 -10.07
C GLU A 321 -26.44 4.88 -10.75
N ASN A 322 -26.98 3.89 -10.02
CA ASN A 322 -27.24 2.55 -10.53
C ASN A 322 -28.72 2.14 -10.46
N ASP A 323 -29.64 3.10 -10.50
CA ASP A 323 -31.08 2.90 -10.40
C ASP A 323 -31.52 2.19 -9.09
N GLY A 324 -30.76 2.36 -8.00
CA GLY A 324 -31.00 1.74 -6.71
C GLY A 324 -30.76 0.22 -6.69
N ARG A 325 -30.15 -0.37 -7.72
CA ARG A 325 -29.96 -1.82 -7.84
C ARG A 325 -28.98 -2.33 -6.78
N PRO A 326 -29.37 -3.29 -5.94
CA PRO A 326 -28.49 -3.81 -4.91
C PRO A 326 -27.50 -4.83 -5.46
N LEU A 327 -26.42 -5.03 -4.70
CA LEU A 327 -25.42 -6.07 -4.89
C LEU A 327 -25.32 -6.88 -3.60
N ALA A 328 -25.26 -8.22 -3.70
CA ALA A 328 -24.90 -9.08 -2.58
C ALA A 328 -23.63 -9.86 -2.91
N VAL A 329 -22.63 -9.80 -2.04
CA VAL A 329 -21.36 -10.52 -2.19
C VAL A 329 -21.24 -11.52 -1.05
N ILE A 330 -20.88 -12.75 -1.39
CA ILE A 330 -20.66 -13.83 -0.42
C ILE A 330 -19.42 -14.60 -0.80
N LEU A 331 -18.61 -14.96 0.17
CA LEU A 331 -17.40 -15.74 -0.02
C LEU A 331 -17.22 -16.80 1.08
N SER A 332 -16.62 -17.92 0.71
CA SER A 332 -16.31 -19.03 1.61
C SER A 332 -14.86 -19.48 1.41
N ASN A 333 -14.14 -19.71 2.50
CA ASN A 333 -12.79 -20.29 2.47
C ASN A 333 -12.74 -21.80 2.74
N LYS A 334 -13.91 -22.46 2.80
CA LYS A 334 -14.00 -23.89 3.18
C LYS A 334 -14.89 -24.69 2.24
N ASP A 335 -16.11 -24.96 2.65
CA ASP A 335 -17.10 -25.78 1.95
C ASP A 335 -18.10 -24.90 1.20
N ASP A 336 -18.93 -25.51 0.35
CA ASP A 336 -20.11 -24.85 -0.19
C ASP A 336 -20.98 -24.33 0.96
N ALA A 337 -21.40 -23.09 0.87
CA ALA A 337 -22.15 -22.40 1.91
C ALA A 337 -23.29 -21.57 1.34
N SER A 338 -24.18 -21.13 2.19
CA SER A 338 -25.15 -20.10 1.84
C SER A 338 -25.42 -19.19 3.03
N LYS A 339 -25.82 -17.95 2.75
CA LYS A 339 -26.12 -16.97 3.78
C LYS A 339 -27.41 -16.23 3.45
N ARG A 340 -28.25 -16.03 4.46
CA ARG A 340 -29.49 -15.26 4.30
C ARG A 340 -29.16 -13.78 4.35
N LEU A 341 -29.42 -13.05 3.26
CA LEU A 341 -29.06 -11.64 3.10
C LEU A 341 -30.33 -10.83 2.77
N PHE A 342 -30.33 -9.58 3.22
CA PHE A 342 -31.41 -8.63 2.98
C PHE A 342 -31.05 -7.67 1.84
N LEU A 343 -31.93 -7.59 0.83
CA LEU A 343 -31.78 -6.64 -0.28
C LEU A 343 -32.91 -5.60 -0.34
N GLY A 344 -33.98 -5.81 0.39
CA GLY A 344 -35.13 -4.91 0.44
C GLY A 344 -36.44 -5.52 -0.16
N PRO A 345 -37.61 -5.23 0.45
CA PRO A 345 -38.89 -5.74 -0.02
C PRO A 345 -39.30 -5.17 -1.40
N GLU A 346 -38.72 -4.07 -1.84
CA GLU A 346 -38.90 -3.50 -3.19
C GLU A 346 -38.38 -4.41 -4.29
N TRP A 347 -37.51 -5.36 -3.95
CA TRP A 347 -36.96 -6.38 -4.87
C TRP A 347 -37.70 -7.72 -4.80
N ALA A 348 -38.77 -7.81 -4.00
CA ALA A 348 -39.56 -9.04 -3.87
C ALA A 348 -40.03 -9.59 -5.24
N GLY A 349 -39.82 -10.88 -5.45
CA GLY A 349 -40.14 -11.55 -6.71
C GLY A 349 -39.15 -11.32 -7.86
N ARG A 350 -38.16 -10.46 -7.66
CA ARG A 350 -37.09 -10.28 -8.66
C ARG A 350 -36.01 -11.35 -8.50
N THR A 351 -35.42 -11.70 -9.64
CA THR A 351 -34.41 -12.77 -9.72
C THR A 351 -32.99 -12.17 -9.81
N PHE A 352 -32.07 -12.79 -9.09
CA PHE A 352 -30.66 -12.43 -9.08
C PHE A 352 -29.81 -13.58 -9.64
N ARG A 353 -28.75 -13.27 -10.33
CA ARG A 353 -27.72 -14.19 -10.84
C ARG A 353 -26.34 -13.82 -10.33
N ASP A 354 -25.42 -14.79 -10.33
CA ASP A 354 -24.02 -14.50 -10.03
C ASP A 354 -23.36 -13.73 -11.21
N GLY A 355 -22.91 -12.51 -10.94
CA GLY A 355 -22.22 -11.66 -11.91
C GLY A 355 -20.79 -12.13 -12.23
N LEU A 356 -20.19 -12.97 -11.37
CA LEU A 356 -18.90 -13.61 -11.61
C LEU A 356 -19.02 -14.91 -12.40
N GLU A 357 -20.25 -15.46 -12.53
CA GLU A 357 -20.53 -16.73 -13.21
C GLU A 357 -19.87 -17.95 -12.54
N HIS A 358 -19.56 -17.84 -11.24
CA HIS A 358 -19.02 -18.95 -10.45
C HIS A 358 -20.14 -19.90 -9.97
N HIS A 359 -21.38 -19.43 -9.93
CA HIS A 359 -22.54 -20.21 -9.49
C HIS A 359 -23.70 -20.09 -10.48
N GLU A 360 -24.30 -21.23 -10.89
CA GLU A 360 -25.37 -21.27 -11.91
C GLU A 360 -26.77 -20.99 -11.34
N ALA A 361 -26.96 -20.92 -10.03
CA ALA A 361 -28.27 -20.70 -9.42
C ALA A 361 -28.86 -19.35 -9.81
N SER A 362 -30.20 -19.31 -9.80
CA SER A 362 -30.97 -18.08 -9.85
C SER A 362 -31.73 -17.92 -8.53
N ILE A 363 -31.56 -16.78 -7.87
CA ILE A 363 -32.10 -16.49 -6.55
C ILE A 363 -33.24 -15.51 -6.67
N THR A 364 -34.42 -15.87 -6.14
CA THR A 364 -35.60 -14.98 -6.12
C THR A 364 -35.78 -14.42 -4.72
N ILE A 365 -35.90 -13.08 -4.62
CA ILE A 365 -36.12 -12.39 -3.35
C ILE A 365 -37.53 -12.67 -2.83
N GLU A 366 -37.61 -13.00 -1.54
CA GLU A 366 -38.87 -13.26 -0.83
C GLU A 366 -39.66 -11.95 -0.59
N GLU A 367 -40.94 -12.05 -0.16
CA GLU A 367 -41.83 -10.90 0.05
C GLU A 367 -41.28 -9.92 1.12
N ASP A 368 -40.50 -10.41 2.08
CA ASP A 368 -39.87 -9.64 3.16
C ASP A 368 -38.51 -9.00 2.79
N GLY A 369 -38.05 -9.19 1.56
CA GLY A 369 -36.80 -8.63 1.05
C GLY A 369 -35.55 -9.47 1.31
N TRP A 370 -35.71 -10.68 1.87
CA TRP A 370 -34.63 -11.61 2.15
C TRP A 370 -34.52 -12.70 1.08
N ALA A 371 -33.35 -13.32 0.98
CA ALA A 371 -33.13 -14.56 0.25
C ALA A 371 -31.86 -15.28 0.75
N ASP A 372 -31.74 -16.58 0.46
CA ASP A 372 -30.55 -17.38 0.71
C ASP A 372 -29.66 -17.38 -0.53
N PHE A 373 -28.45 -16.82 -0.36
CA PHE A 373 -27.45 -16.68 -1.43
C PHE A 373 -26.39 -17.75 -1.27
N PRO A 374 -26.19 -18.66 -2.23
CA PRO A 374 -25.15 -19.68 -2.16
C PRO A 374 -23.80 -19.17 -2.66
N VAL A 375 -22.74 -19.89 -2.26
CA VAL A 375 -21.36 -19.75 -2.75
C VAL A 375 -20.68 -21.12 -2.73
N HIS A 376 -19.81 -21.39 -3.70
CA HIS A 376 -18.97 -22.58 -3.67
C HIS A 376 -17.81 -22.44 -2.68
N GLY A 377 -17.34 -23.56 -2.17
CA GLY A 377 -16.19 -23.61 -1.27
C GLY A 377 -14.91 -23.07 -1.92
N GLY A 378 -14.14 -22.28 -1.16
CA GLY A 378 -12.92 -21.61 -1.66
C GLY A 378 -13.18 -20.60 -2.77
N SER A 379 -14.38 -19.98 -2.81
CA SER A 379 -14.81 -19.13 -3.90
C SER A 379 -15.55 -17.88 -3.40
N VAL A 380 -15.89 -17.00 -4.32
CA VAL A 380 -16.72 -15.81 -4.14
C VAL A 380 -17.81 -15.77 -5.20
N SER A 381 -19.01 -15.32 -4.84
CA SER A 381 -20.11 -15.01 -5.75
C SER A 381 -20.61 -13.59 -5.50
N ALA A 382 -20.95 -12.87 -6.56
CA ALA A 382 -21.45 -11.50 -6.53
C ALA A 382 -22.80 -11.43 -7.25
N TRP A 383 -23.87 -11.37 -6.47
CA TRP A 383 -25.24 -11.50 -6.94
C TRP A 383 -25.81 -10.16 -7.37
N ILE A 384 -26.20 -10.06 -8.63
CA ILE A 384 -26.80 -8.87 -9.26
C ILE A 384 -28.14 -9.20 -9.85
N LEU A 385 -28.98 -8.16 -10.03
CA LEU A 385 -30.28 -8.32 -10.66
C LEU A 385 -30.15 -8.99 -12.04
N ALA A 386 -30.88 -10.07 -12.26
CA ALA A 386 -30.99 -10.66 -13.59
C ALA A 386 -31.91 -9.77 -14.45
N ASP A 387 -31.47 -9.40 -15.65
CA ASP A 387 -32.22 -8.57 -16.60
C ASP A 387 -33.50 -9.27 -17.10
#